data_bfcd0e9122dc6b291c7e4ebb620a7092
#
_entry.id   bfcd0e9122dc6b291c7e4ebb620a7092
#
_cell.length_a   1.000
_cell.length_b   1.000
_cell.length_c   1.000
_cell.angle_alpha   90.00
_cell.angle_beta   90.00
_cell.angle_gamma   90.00
#
_symmetry.space_group_name_H-M   'P 1'
#
loop_
_entity.id
_entity.type
_entity.pdbx_description
1 polymer ?
#
loop_
_entity_poly.entity_id
_entity_poly.type
_entity_poly.pdbx_seq_one_letter_code
_entity_poly.pdbx_strand_id
1 'polypeptide(L)'
;RTKMKAMIIFLVFVMQSAAQLLFAQNLTIEVCDIEKVEGHLYVAIYNSEETFMKKPLTAFRIDVKDTSLSIPCQGLPAGTYAISLFQDENGNGKLDTAVFGIPTEKYGFSNDAQGVMGPPSYDKCSFTFSGDTTLVIHLK
;
A
#
# COMPACT_ATOMS: atom_id res chain seq x y z
N ARG A 1 -2.71 24.10 46.27
CA ARG A 1 -3.80 23.28 45.68
C ARG A 1 -3.91 23.47 44.17
N THR A 2 -3.84 24.68 43.64
CA THR A 2 -3.90 24.95 42.19
C THR A 2 -2.69 24.42 41.43
N LYS A 3 -1.48 24.48 42.01
CA LYS A 3 -0.25 23.96 41.40
C LYS A 3 -0.24 22.43 41.27
N MET A 4 -0.86 21.73 42.26
CA MET A 4 -0.95 20.28 42.27
C MET A 4 -1.98 19.78 41.25
N LYS A 5 -3.09 20.50 41.06
CA LYS A 5 -4.09 20.19 40.02
C LYS A 5 -3.52 20.37 38.58
N ALA A 6 -2.75 21.44 38.36
CA ALA A 6 -2.10 21.68 37.07
C ALA A 6 -1.03 20.63 36.77
N MET A 7 -0.31 20.14 37.76
CA MET A 7 0.72 19.09 37.59
C MET A 7 0.08 17.74 37.24
N ILE A 8 -1.07 17.41 37.88
CA ILE A 8 -1.79 16.16 37.58
C ILE A 8 -2.36 16.20 36.16
N ILE A 9 -2.91 17.32 35.70
CA ILE A 9 -3.45 17.49 34.34
C ILE A 9 -2.34 17.37 33.33
N PHE A 10 -1.15 17.94 33.58
CA PHE A 10 0.00 17.84 32.73
C PHE A 10 0.54 16.39 32.63
N LEU A 11 0.56 15.66 33.76
CA LEU A 11 0.99 14.25 33.77
C LEU A 11 0.05 13.34 32.99
N VAL A 12 -1.28 13.58 33.09
CA VAL A 12 -2.29 12.83 32.35
C VAL A 12 -2.16 13.09 30.83
N PHE A 13 -1.89 14.33 30.44
CA PHE A 13 -1.72 14.70 29.03
C PHE A 13 -0.46 14.06 28.41
N VAL A 14 0.64 14.01 29.16
CA VAL A 14 1.90 13.34 28.71
C VAL A 14 1.70 11.83 28.62
N MET A 15 0.94 11.21 29.53
CA MET A 15 0.63 9.78 29.44
C MET A 15 -0.24 9.44 28.22
N GLN A 16 -1.17 10.31 27.83
CA GLN A 16 -1.99 10.09 26.64
C GLN A 16 -1.19 10.20 25.35
N SER A 17 -0.22 11.10 25.27
CA SER A 17 0.65 11.21 24.09
C SER A 17 1.62 10.06 23.97
N ALA A 18 2.12 9.52 25.09
CA ALA A 18 2.98 8.33 25.09
C ALA A 18 2.22 7.04 24.70
N ALA A 19 0.93 6.93 25.10
CA ALA A 19 0.10 5.79 24.71
C ALA A 19 -0.20 5.75 23.21
N GLN A 20 -0.26 6.89 22.52
CA GLN A 20 -0.43 6.94 21.07
C GLN A 20 0.82 6.47 20.30
N LEU A 21 2.01 6.58 20.87
CA LEU A 21 3.25 6.08 20.28
C LEU A 21 3.40 4.54 20.37
N LEU A 22 2.67 3.89 21.29
CA LEU A 22 2.71 2.43 21.48
C LEU A 22 1.85 1.65 20.46
N PHE A 23 1.01 2.32 19.68
CA PHE A 23 0.15 1.72 18.65
C PHE A 23 0.60 2.09 17.23
N ALA A 24 1.92 2.16 16.98
CA ALA A 24 2.43 2.27 15.62
C ALA A 24 1.97 1.04 14.83
N GLN A 25 1.19 1.26 13.78
CA GLN A 25 0.64 0.21 12.93
C GLN A 25 1.52 0.06 11.69
N ASN A 26 1.81 -1.19 11.33
CA ASN A 26 2.66 -1.50 10.19
C ASN A 26 1.86 -2.30 9.16
N LEU A 27 1.80 -1.77 7.95
CA LEU A 27 1.33 -2.50 6.79
C LEU A 27 2.52 -3.11 6.07
N THR A 28 2.46 -4.40 5.78
CA THR A 28 3.44 -5.09 4.95
C THR A 28 2.75 -5.63 3.71
N ILE A 29 3.29 -5.35 2.54
CA ILE A 29 2.82 -5.90 1.27
C ILE A 29 3.75 -7.03 0.88
N GLU A 30 3.22 -8.25 0.79
CA GLU A 30 3.91 -9.42 0.24
C GLU A 30 3.54 -9.57 -1.23
N VAL A 31 4.50 -9.40 -2.13
CA VAL A 31 4.29 -9.59 -3.57
C VAL A 31 4.84 -10.93 -3.98
N CYS A 32 4.00 -11.75 -4.59
CA CYS A 32 4.29 -13.11 -5.01
C CYS A 32 4.12 -13.30 -6.52
N ASP A 33 4.61 -14.44 -7.02
CA ASP A 33 4.50 -14.83 -8.43
C ASP A 33 5.26 -13.91 -9.40
N ILE A 34 6.40 -13.40 -8.94
CA ILE A 34 7.34 -12.69 -9.81
C ILE A 34 8.08 -13.73 -10.65
N GLU A 35 7.75 -13.82 -11.93
CA GLU A 35 8.33 -14.82 -12.83
C GLU A 35 9.74 -14.45 -13.29
N LYS A 36 9.98 -13.14 -13.51
CA LYS A 36 11.26 -12.62 -13.96
C LYS A 36 11.86 -11.70 -12.91
N VAL A 37 13.05 -12.01 -12.45
CA VAL A 37 13.77 -11.19 -11.47
C VAL A 37 14.54 -10.10 -12.21
N GLU A 38 13.80 -9.07 -12.65
CA GLU A 38 14.35 -7.93 -13.40
C GLU A 38 13.47 -6.69 -13.20
N GLY A 39 14.05 -5.51 -13.46
CA GLY A 39 13.34 -4.24 -13.40
C GLY A 39 12.91 -3.82 -12.01
N HIS A 40 11.76 -3.16 -11.95
CA HIS A 40 11.23 -2.55 -10.73
C HIS A 40 9.76 -2.88 -10.55
N LEU A 41 9.31 -2.93 -9.29
CA LEU A 41 7.90 -2.84 -8.94
C LEU A 41 7.56 -1.38 -8.69
N TYR A 42 6.53 -0.89 -9.36
CA TYR A 42 5.87 0.37 -9.04
C TYR A 42 4.64 0.08 -8.20
N VAL A 43 4.58 0.68 -7.02
CA VAL A 43 3.50 0.49 -6.05
C VAL A 43 2.80 1.81 -5.83
N ALA A 44 1.48 1.82 -5.97
CA ALA A 44 0.64 2.98 -5.73
C ALA A 44 -0.43 2.65 -4.70
N ILE A 45 -0.56 3.51 -3.68
CA ILE A 45 -1.51 3.38 -2.59
C ILE A 45 -2.52 4.51 -2.67
N TYR A 46 -3.80 4.17 -2.64
CA TYR A 46 -4.92 5.09 -2.76
C TYR A 46 -5.79 5.02 -1.51
N ASN A 47 -6.41 6.14 -1.16
CA ASN A 47 -7.30 6.23 0.01
C ASN A 47 -8.74 6.66 -0.33
N SER A 48 -9.09 6.75 -1.61
CA SER A 48 -10.44 7.09 -2.04
C SER A 48 -10.77 6.57 -3.44
N GLU A 49 -12.04 6.35 -3.69
CA GLU A 49 -12.56 5.97 -5.01
C GLU A 49 -12.28 7.05 -6.07
N GLU A 50 -12.42 8.32 -5.69
CA GLU A 50 -12.24 9.46 -6.60
C GLU A 50 -10.83 9.56 -7.14
N THR A 51 -9.84 9.18 -6.32
CA THR A 51 -8.42 9.26 -6.71
C THR A 51 -7.88 7.94 -7.26
N PHE A 52 -8.63 6.85 -7.12
CA PHE A 52 -8.20 5.52 -7.54
C PHE A 52 -7.80 5.47 -9.02
N MET A 53 -6.61 4.95 -9.30
CA MET A 53 -5.97 4.88 -10.63
C MET A 53 -5.74 6.24 -11.30
N LYS A 54 -5.89 7.35 -10.57
CA LYS A 54 -5.69 8.72 -11.08
C LYS A 54 -4.57 9.45 -10.34
N LYS A 55 -4.71 9.53 -9.01
CA LYS A 55 -3.73 10.24 -8.16
C LYS A 55 -3.51 9.47 -6.87
N PRO A 56 -2.42 8.71 -6.73
CA PRO A 56 -2.13 7.98 -5.51
C PRO A 56 -1.86 8.91 -4.33
N LEU A 57 -2.21 8.45 -3.14
CA LEU A 57 -1.79 9.08 -1.88
C LEU A 57 -0.27 9.03 -1.75
N THR A 58 0.31 7.87 -2.07
CA THR A 58 1.75 7.67 -2.14
C THR A 58 2.07 6.65 -3.21
N ALA A 59 3.21 6.83 -3.87
CA ALA A 59 3.72 5.89 -4.85
C ALA A 59 5.23 5.77 -4.69
N PHE A 60 5.75 4.57 -4.89
CA PHE A 60 7.18 4.31 -4.77
C PHE A 60 7.60 3.15 -5.68
N ARG A 61 8.89 3.04 -5.88
CA ARG A 61 9.53 2.05 -6.73
C ARG A 61 10.49 1.20 -5.92
N ILE A 62 10.48 -0.11 -6.17
CA ILE A 62 11.37 -1.08 -5.52
C ILE A 62 12.02 -1.96 -6.57
N ASP A 63 13.32 -2.21 -6.44
CA ASP A 63 14.03 -3.13 -7.32
C ASP A 63 13.56 -4.57 -7.11
N VAL A 64 13.32 -5.27 -8.21
CA VAL A 64 12.97 -6.70 -8.19
C VAL A 64 14.25 -7.52 -8.04
N LYS A 65 14.43 -8.10 -6.85
CA LYS A 65 15.64 -8.89 -6.51
C LYS A 65 15.35 -10.37 -6.25
N ASP A 66 14.10 -10.76 -6.19
CA ASP A 66 13.67 -12.13 -5.90
C ASP A 66 12.30 -12.40 -6.53
N THR A 67 11.89 -13.66 -6.53
CA THR A 67 10.58 -14.13 -7.02
C THR A 67 9.42 -13.76 -6.08
N SER A 68 9.71 -13.31 -4.88
CA SER A 68 8.78 -12.70 -3.95
C SER A 68 9.46 -11.56 -3.19
N LEU A 69 8.69 -10.55 -2.82
CA LEU A 69 9.19 -9.38 -2.10
C LEU A 69 8.28 -9.04 -0.94
N SER A 70 8.90 -8.68 0.19
CA SER A 70 8.21 -8.18 1.37
C SER A 70 8.47 -6.68 1.49
N ILE A 71 7.41 -5.88 1.42
CA ILE A 71 7.49 -4.43 1.34
C ILE A 71 6.84 -3.82 2.57
N PRO A 72 7.63 -3.29 3.52
CA PRO A 72 7.07 -2.57 4.67
C PRO A 72 6.59 -1.18 4.25
N CYS A 73 5.36 -0.84 4.60
CA CYS A 73 4.77 0.48 4.42
C CYS A 73 4.61 1.14 5.77
N GLN A 74 5.52 2.06 6.09
CA GLN A 74 5.53 2.77 7.36
C GLN A 74 4.78 4.11 7.25
N GLY A 75 4.18 4.54 8.36
CA GLY A 75 3.60 5.87 8.46
C GLY A 75 2.21 6.04 7.86
N LEU A 76 1.54 4.96 7.43
CA LEU A 76 0.15 5.03 7.01
C LEU A 76 -0.77 5.03 8.24
N PRO A 77 -1.65 6.03 8.41
CA PRO A 77 -2.66 6.00 9.46
C PRO A 77 -3.69 4.89 9.20
N ALA A 78 -4.37 4.45 10.27
CA ALA A 78 -5.49 3.54 10.14
C ALA A 78 -6.55 4.11 9.18
N GLY A 79 -7.12 3.27 8.32
CA GLY A 79 -8.10 3.70 7.34
C GLY A 79 -8.36 2.65 6.28
N THR A 80 -9.06 3.06 5.23
CA THR A 80 -9.36 2.24 4.07
C THR A 80 -8.49 2.64 2.90
N TYR A 81 -7.86 1.66 2.28
CA TYR A 81 -6.90 1.84 1.20
C TYR A 81 -7.14 0.85 0.07
N ALA A 82 -6.61 1.16 -1.09
CA ALA A 82 -6.46 0.24 -2.21
C ALA A 82 -5.03 0.35 -2.76
N ILE A 83 -4.50 -0.75 -3.26
CA ILE A 83 -3.14 -0.82 -3.80
C ILE A 83 -3.20 -1.35 -5.23
N SER A 84 -2.48 -0.67 -6.12
CA SER A 84 -2.13 -1.19 -7.43
C SER A 84 -0.62 -1.28 -7.57
N LEU A 85 -0.14 -2.29 -8.28
CA LEU A 85 1.27 -2.41 -8.58
C LEU A 85 1.50 -3.09 -9.92
N PHE A 86 2.63 -2.82 -10.54
CA PHE A 86 3.08 -3.50 -11.73
C PHE A 86 4.60 -3.65 -11.75
N GLN A 87 5.06 -4.65 -12.48
CA GLN A 87 6.48 -4.86 -12.72
C GLN A 87 6.88 -4.21 -14.03
N ASP A 88 7.74 -3.19 -13.95
CA ASP A 88 8.37 -2.55 -15.09
C ASP A 88 9.66 -3.32 -15.41
N GLU A 89 9.55 -4.30 -16.32
CA GLU A 89 10.64 -5.21 -16.65
C GLU A 89 11.76 -4.51 -17.45
N ASN A 90 11.41 -3.58 -18.31
CA ASN A 90 12.34 -2.90 -19.23
C ASN A 90 12.81 -1.52 -18.75
N GLY A 91 12.33 -1.04 -17.62
CA GLY A 91 12.76 0.24 -17.02
C GLY A 91 12.23 1.48 -17.73
N ASN A 92 11.15 1.39 -18.51
CA ASN A 92 10.58 2.54 -19.22
C ASN A 92 9.63 3.41 -18.39
N GLY A 93 9.31 3.00 -17.14
CA GLY A 93 8.45 3.72 -16.23
C GLY A 93 6.95 3.60 -16.51
N LYS A 94 6.55 2.71 -17.40
CA LYS A 94 5.15 2.51 -17.83
C LYS A 94 4.80 1.04 -17.82
N LEU A 95 3.53 0.74 -17.55
CA LEU A 95 2.98 -0.58 -17.81
C LEU A 95 2.83 -0.76 -19.33
N ASP A 96 3.65 -1.63 -19.91
CA ASP A 96 3.57 -1.91 -21.34
C ASP A 96 2.33 -2.73 -21.68
N THR A 97 1.72 -2.38 -22.79
CA THR A 97 0.48 -3.00 -23.26
C THR A 97 0.60 -3.42 -24.71
N ALA A 98 -0.08 -4.50 -25.05
CA ALA A 98 -0.29 -4.96 -26.42
C ALA A 98 -1.52 -4.26 -27.04
N VAL A 99 -1.97 -4.75 -28.19
CA VAL A 99 -3.17 -4.27 -28.87
C VAL A 99 -4.38 -4.32 -27.92
N PHE A 100 -5.25 -3.33 -28.02
CA PHE A 100 -6.43 -3.14 -27.14
C PHE A 100 -6.12 -2.89 -25.64
N GLY A 101 -4.90 -2.43 -25.32
CA GLY A 101 -4.52 -2.08 -23.95
C GLY A 101 -4.33 -3.27 -23.00
N ILE A 102 -4.16 -4.48 -23.54
CA ILE A 102 -3.88 -5.66 -22.73
C ILE A 102 -2.45 -5.56 -22.17
N PRO A 103 -2.24 -5.60 -20.85
CA PRO A 103 -0.90 -5.53 -20.29
C PRO A 103 0.00 -6.68 -20.76
N THR A 104 1.24 -6.36 -21.11
CA THR A 104 2.29 -7.35 -21.42
C THR A 104 3.26 -7.57 -20.27
N GLU A 105 3.30 -6.62 -19.32
CA GLU A 105 4.02 -6.75 -18.08
C GLU A 105 3.07 -7.16 -16.95
N LYS A 106 3.62 -7.80 -15.93
CA LYS A 106 2.86 -8.31 -14.79
C LYS A 106 2.34 -7.17 -13.90
N TYR A 107 1.16 -7.35 -13.36
CA TYR A 107 0.50 -6.37 -12.47
C TYR A 107 -0.30 -7.11 -11.38
N GLY A 108 -0.72 -6.36 -10.37
CA GLY A 108 -1.54 -6.88 -9.30
C GLY A 108 -2.27 -5.78 -8.55
N PHE A 109 -3.30 -6.18 -7.82
CA PHE A 109 -4.12 -5.30 -6.99
C PHE A 109 -4.32 -5.92 -5.62
N SER A 110 -4.55 -5.07 -4.62
CA SER A 110 -4.97 -5.54 -3.29
C SER A 110 -6.20 -6.44 -3.40
N ASN A 111 -6.34 -7.39 -2.47
CA ASN A 111 -7.35 -8.46 -2.48
C ASN A 111 -7.27 -9.39 -3.70
N ASP A 112 -6.16 -9.36 -4.44
CA ASP A 112 -6.03 -10.07 -5.72
C ASP A 112 -7.21 -9.78 -6.68
N ALA A 113 -7.74 -8.58 -6.60
CA ALA A 113 -8.90 -8.16 -7.37
C ALA A 113 -8.61 -8.19 -8.87
N GLN A 114 -9.62 -8.58 -9.64
CA GLN A 114 -9.55 -8.65 -11.10
C GLN A 114 -10.64 -7.80 -11.72
N GLY A 115 -10.26 -7.07 -12.78
CA GLY A 115 -11.21 -6.35 -13.61
C GLY A 115 -11.65 -7.17 -14.82
N VAL A 116 -12.72 -6.72 -15.44
CA VAL A 116 -13.20 -7.20 -16.75
C VAL A 116 -12.98 -6.09 -17.75
N MET A 117 -12.12 -6.31 -18.76
CA MET A 117 -11.76 -5.31 -19.78
C MET A 117 -11.16 -4.00 -19.22
N GLY A 118 -10.39 -4.12 -18.13
CA GLY A 118 -9.75 -2.98 -17.49
C GLY A 118 -9.43 -3.28 -16.02
N PRO A 119 -8.95 -2.28 -15.27
CA PRO A 119 -8.64 -2.45 -13.86
C PRO A 119 -9.92 -2.76 -13.05
N PRO A 120 -9.79 -3.47 -11.90
CA PRO A 120 -10.92 -3.66 -11.00
C PRO A 120 -11.36 -2.33 -10.39
N SER A 121 -12.58 -2.30 -9.86
CA SER A 121 -13.09 -1.14 -9.14
C SER A 121 -12.37 -0.94 -7.81
N TYR A 122 -12.43 0.28 -7.28
CA TYR A 122 -11.90 0.60 -5.96
C TYR A 122 -12.48 -0.32 -4.87
N ASP A 123 -13.79 -0.57 -4.89
CA ASP A 123 -14.46 -1.44 -3.91
C ASP A 123 -13.88 -2.85 -3.87
N LYS A 124 -13.51 -3.40 -5.03
CA LYS A 124 -12.89 -4.73 -5.09
C LYS A 124 -11.46 -4.76 -4.53
N CYS A 125 -10.75 -3.64 -4.62
CA CYS A 125 -9.38 -3.51 -4.16
C CYS A 125 -9.26 -3.00 -2.72
N SER A 126 -10.31 -2.39 -2.18
CA SER A 126 -10.25 -1.72 -0.88
C SER A 126 -10.15 -2.72 0.27
N PHE A 127 -9.33 -2.35 1.25
CA PHE A 127 -9.17 -3.08 2.51
C PHE A 127 -9.04 -2.09 3.66
N THR A 128 -9.43 -2.52 4.84
CA THR A 128 -9.30 -1.71 6.05
C THR A 128 -8.05 -2.12 6.81
N PHE A 129 -7.25 -1.13 7.15
CA PHE A 129 -6.03 -1.24 7.91
C PHE A 129 -6.21 -0.58 9.27
N SER A 130 -6.14 -1.34 10.36
CA SER A 130 -6.37 -0.85 11.72
C SER A 130 -5.45 -1.46 12.77
N GLY A 131 -4.42 -2.13 12.36
CA GLY A 131 -3.41 -2.78 13.20
C GLY A 131 -2.35 -3.38 12.29
N ASP A 132 -1.34 -4.03 12.84
CA ASP A 132 -0.33 -4.71 12.02
C ASP A 132 -1.00 -5.67 11.05
N THR A 133 -0.79 -5.43 9.76
CA THR A 133 -1.47 -6.14 8.67
C THR A 133 -0.46 -6.55 7.62
N THR A 134 -0.56 -7.78 7.17
CA THR A 134 0.17 -8.28 5.99
C THR A 134 -0.83 -8.53 4.88
N LEU A 135 -0.60 -7.91 3.74
CA LEU A 135 -1.42 -8.05 2.55
C LEU A 135 -0.63 -8.79 1.47
N VAL A 136 -1.18 -9.87 0.93
CA VAL A 136 -0.53 -10.65 -0.13
C VAL A 136 -1.12 -10.25 -1.48
N ILE A 137 -0.27 -9.94 -2.45
CA ILE A 137 -0.66 -9.62 -3.83
C ILE A 137 0.11 -10.54 -4.77
N HIS A 138 -0.62 -11.27 -5.60
CA HIS A 138 -0.06 -12.13 -6.64
C HIS A 138 -0.03 -11.38 -7.96
N LEU A 139 1.14 -11.35 -8.60
CA LEU A 139 1.28 -10.79 -9.96
C LEU A 139 0.62 -11.72 -10.99
N LYS A 140 0.04 -11.12 -12.00
CA LYS A 140 -0.65 -11.81 -13.10
C LYS A 140 -0.23 -11.29 -14.46
#